data_080ee246960a5f22a1419db55ea826fb
#
_entry.id   080ee246960a5f22a1419db55ea826fb
#
_cell.length_a   1.000
_cell.length_b   1.000
_cell.length_c   1.000
_cell.angle_alpha   90.00
_cell.angle_beta   90.00
_cell.angle_gamma   90.00
#
_symmetry.space_group_name_H-M   'P 1'
#
loop_
_entity.id
_entity.type
_entity.pdbx_description
1 polymer ?
#
loop_
_entity_poly.entity_id
_entity_poly.type
_entity_poly.pdbx_seq_one_letter_code
_entity_poly.pdbx_strand_id
1 'polypeptide(L)'
;FDDVRNIFNNEDSFRGGGGGQCNCVAGIKVGNEIFVLTFEGFECAGARQASLGDLDEVDFYLDMEILEWQAMIENIRQNGHAGLGYTLNTLDLDRDERLATSVHGDQYREDLFFRYNQTLQYFFDASSRIATEFAR
;
A
#
# COMPACT_ATOMS: atom_id res chain seq x y z
N PHE A 1 6.57 -8.84 1.15
CA PHE A 1 5.64 -8.36 0.10
C PHE A 1 5.34 -9.41 -0.98
N ASP A 2 6.26 -10.31 -1.29
CA ASP A 2 6.01 -11.35 -2.29
C ASP A 2 4.87 -12.28 -1.88
N ASP A 3 4.81 -12.66 -0.61
CA ASP A 3 3.73 -13.52 -0.10
C ASP A 3 2.38 -12.80 -0.14
N VAL A 4 2.35 -11.52 0.25
CA VAL A 4 1.14 -10.70 0.16
C VAL A 4 0.68 -10.57 -1.28
N ARG A 5 1.62 -10.30 -2.19
CA ARG A 5 1.34 -10.21 -3.62
C ARG A 5 0.72 -11.49 -4.17
N ASN A 6 1.27 -12.65 -3.81
CA ASN A 6 0.75 -13.93 -4.25
C ASN A 6 -0.69 -14.16 -3.76
N ILE A 7 -0.99 -13.84 -2.51
CA ILE A 7 -2.33 -13.98 -1.95
C ILE A 7 -3.29 -13.01 -2.66
N PHE A 8 -2.90 -11.75 -2.82
CA PHE A 8 -3.70 -10.75 -3.50
C PHE A 8 -4.06 -11.18 -4.92
N ASN A 9 -3.08 -11.66 -5.68
CA ASN A 9 -3.28 -12.05 -7.08
C ASN A 9 -4.14 -13.30 -7.25
N ASN A 10 -4.13 -14.20 -6.28
CA ASN A 10 -4.79 -15.51 -6.38
C ASN A 10 -6.16 -15.59 -5.69
N GLU A 11 -6.55 -14.58 -4.95
CA GLU A 11 -7.86 -14.54 -4.28
C GLU A 11 -8.71 -13.40 -4.84
N ASP A 12 -9.82 -13.75 -5.49
CA ASP A 12 -10.70 -12.76 -6.12
C ASP A 12 -11.31 -11.75 -5.14
N SER A 13 -11.46 -12.14 -3.87
CA SER A 13 -11.95 -11.23 -2.83
C SER A 13 -11.02 -10.04 -2.59
N PHE A 14 -9.74 -10.17 -2.91
CA PHE A 14 -8.78 -9.06 -2.85
C PHE A 14 -8.60 -8.43 -4.22
N ARG A 15 -8.24 -9.24 -5.21
CA ARG A 15 -7.84 -8.79 -6.55
C ARG A 15 -9.00 -8.12 -7.28
N GLY A 16 -9.96 -7.98 -7.30
CA GLY A 16 -11.03 -7.26 -7.99
C GLY A 16 -11.88 -6.40 -7.05
N GLY A 17 -11.51 -6.41 -5.77
CA GLY A 17 -12.31 -5.77 -4.74
C GLY A 17 -12.37 -4.26 -4.84
N GLY A 18 -11.37 -3.64 -5.49
CA GLY A 18 -11.32 -2.19 -5.69
C GLY A 18 -12.30 -1.65 -6.72
N GLY A 19 -13.05 -2.50 -7.40
CA GLY A 19 -14.11 -2.09 -8.33
C GLY A 19 -13.63 -1.71 -9.72
N GLY A 20 -12.36 -1.84 -10.05
CA GLY A 20 -11.83 -1.51 -11.36
C GLY A 20 -10.37 -1.83 -11.51
N GLN A 21 -9.84 -1.58 -12.69
CA GLN A 21 -8.41 -1.78 -12.96
C GLN A 21 -7.58 -0.74 -12.20
N CYS A 22 -6.44 -1.19 -11.68
CA CYS A 22 -5.47 -0.34 -11.02
C CYS A 22 -4.16 -0.38 -11.82
N ASN A 23 -3.76 0.77 -12.34
CA ASN A 23 -2.52 0.89 -13.12
C ASN A 23 -1.68 1.99 -12.49
N CYS A 24 -0.82 1.62 -11.55
CA CYS A 24 0.05 2.56 -10.88
C CYS A 24 1.29 1.87 -10.33
N VAL A 25 2.30 2.67 -10.04
CA VAL A 25 3.51 2.25 -9.34
C VAL A 25 3.54 2.98 -8.02
N ALA A 26 3.43 2.25 -6.93
CA ALA A 26 3.36 2.82 -5.58
C ALA A 26 4.62 2.49 -4.79
N GLY A 27 5.21 3.50 -4.20
CA GLY A 27 6.28 3.34 -3.22
C GLY A 27 5.70 3.14 -1.82
N ILE A 28 6.29 2.24 -1.06
CA ILE A 28 5.92 1.99 0.33
C ILE A 28 7.14 2.26 1.19
N LYS A 29 7.09 3.32 1.98
CA LYS A 29 8.19 3.68 2.86
C LYS A 29 7.85 3.31 4.29
N VAL A 30 8.60 2.34 4.83
CA VAL A 30 8.43 1.82 6.18
C VAL A 30 9.68 2.23 6.98
N GLY A 31 9.58 3.34 7.68
CA GLY A 31 10.77 3.94 8.30
C GLY A 31 11.80 4.29 7.23
N ASN A 32 12.95 3.62 7.25
CA ASN A 32 14.02 3.84 6.27
C ASN A 32 14.03 2.82 5.12
N GLU A 33 13.16 1.81 5.17
CA GLU A 33 13.07 0.81 4.12
C GLU A 33 12.03 1.21 3.08
N ILE A 34 12.33 0.94 1.81
CA ILE A 34 11.50 1.32 0.69
C ILE A 34 11.21 0.09 -0.16
N PHE A 35 9.95 -0.05 -0.53
CA PHE A 35 9.48 -1.09 -1.43
C PHE A 35 8.70 -0.45 -2.55
N VAL A 36 8.74 -1.06 -3.73
CA VAL A 36 7.99 -0.60 -4.89
C VAL A 36 7.01 -1.69 -5.32
N LEU A 37 5.74 -1.32 -5.39
CA LEU A 37 4.65 -2.18 -5.84
C LEU A 37 4.15 -1.68 -7.18
N THR A 38 4.12 -2.58 -8.16
CA THR A 38 3.60 -2.26 -9.49
C THR A 38 2.26 -2.97 -9.69
N PHE A 39 1.22 -2.18 -9.95
CA PHE A 39 -0.13 -2.70 -10.21
C PHE A 39 -0.47 -2.54 -11.69
N GLU A 40 -0.96 -3.62 -12.31
CA GLU A 40 -1.41 -3.64 -13.69
C GLU A 40 -2.73 -4.40 -13.78
N GLY A 41 -3.77 -3.75 -14.32
CA GLY A 41 -5.09 -4.36 -14.42
C GLY A 41 -5.64 -4.68 -13.04
N PHE A 42 -5.87 -5.95 -12.76
CA PHE A 42 -6.40 -6.44 -11.48
C PHE A 42 -5.33 -7.10 -10.60
N GLU A 43 -4.06 -7.00 -10.96
CA GLU A 43 -2.99 -7.72 -10.29
C GLU A 43 -1.89 -6.79 -9.79
N CYS A 44 -1.18 -7.25 -8.75
CA CYS A 44 0.11 -6.68 -8.39
C CYS A 44 1.18 -7.42 -9.21
N ALA A 45 1.65 -6.76 -10.27
CA ALA A 45 2.58 -7.36 -11.23
C ALA A 45 3.99 -7.52 -10.66
N GLY A 46 4.38 -6.71 -9.68
CA GLY A 46 5.69 -6.79 -9.06
C GLY A 46 5.74 -6.16 -7.69
N ALA A 47 6.64 -6.68 -6.87
CA ALA A 47 6.95 -6.13 -5.56
C ALA A 47 8.45 -6.31 -5.33
N ARG A 48 9.18 -5.24 -5.05
CA ARG A 48 10.63 -5.29 -4.85
C ARG A 48 11.09 -4.32 -3.78
N GLN A 49 12.17 -4.67 -3.13
CA GLN A 49 12.87 -3.72 -2.26
C GLN A 49 13.63 -2.71 -3.14
N ALA A 50 13.64 -1.45 -2.71
CA ALA A 50 14.16 -0.35 -3.48
C ALA A 50 14.98 0.60 -2.60
N SER A 51 15.48 1.67 -3.19
CA SER A 51 16.22 2.73 -2.50
C SER A 51 15.51 4.07 -2.66
N LEU A 52 15.96 5.09 -1.92
CA LEU A 52 15.39 6.44 -2.00
C LEU A 52 15.36 6.99 -3.43
N GLY A 53 16.39 6.70 -4.24
CA GLY A 53 16.44 7.15 -5.63
C GLY A 53 15.32 6.59 -6.49
N ASP A 54 14.81 5.42 -6.16
CA ASP A 54 13.72 4.79 -6.91
C ASP A 54 12.38 5.50 -6.73
N LEU A 55 12.23 6.35 -5.70
CA LEU A 55 11.01 7.12 -5.50
C LEU A 55 10.77 8.16 -6.59
N ASP A 56 11.78 8.50 -7.38
CA ASP A 56 11.62 9.36 -8.55
C ASP A 56 10.79 8.72 -9.66
N GLU A 57 10.74 7.40 -9.71
CA GLU A 57 10.10 6.61 -10.75
C GLU A 57 8.69 6.13 -10.39
N VAL A 58 8.27 6.30 -9.13
CA VAL A 58 6.92 5.90 -8.72
C VAL A 58 5.91 7.01 -8.95
N ASP A 59 4.64 6.67 -9.06
CA ASP A 59 3.57 7.65 -9.20
C ASP A 59 3.38 8.43 -7.90
N PHE A 60 3.37 7.72 -6.78
CA PHE A 60 3.33 8.28 -5.43
C PHE A 60 3.95 7.27 -4.46
N TYR A 61 4.27 7.71 -3.26
CA TYR A 61 4.67 6.79 -2.19
C TYR A 61 3.91 7.08 -0.90
N LEU A 62 3.70 6.02 -0.13
CA LEU A 62 3.06 6.09 1.18
C LEU A 62 4.15 6.09 2.25
N ASP A 63 4.20 7.17 3.02
CA ASP A 63 5.23 7.36 4.05
C ASP A 63 4.60 7.33 5.43
N MET A 64 4.86 6.26 6.16
CA MET A 64 4.47 6.17 7.57
C MET A 64 5.65 5.64 8.39
N GLU A 65 5.65 6.00 9.66
CA GLU A 65 6.59 5.42 10.60
C GLU A 65 6.33 3.92 10.77
N ILE A 66 7.38 3.17 11.11
CA ILE A 66 7.27 1.72 11.26
C ILE A 66 6.16 1.32 12.26
N LEU A 67 5.97 2.09 13.33
CA LEU A 67 4.93 1.81 14.32
C LEU A 67 3.52 1.97 13.74
N GLU A 68 3.32 2.91 12.83
CA GLU A 68 2.03 3.09 12.15
C GLU A 68 1.73 1.92 11.22
N TRP A 69 2.74 1.47 10.46
CA TRP A 69 2.60 0.28 9.61
C TRP A 69 2.30 -0.96 10.45
N GLN A 70 3.02 -1.14 11.56
CA GLN A 70 2.79 -2.27 12.47
C GLN A 70 1.39 -2.27 13.03
N ALA A 71 0.87 -1.11 13.43
CA ALA A 71 -0.47 -0.99 13.99
C ALA A 71 -1.53 -1.38 12.94
N MET A 72 -1.38 -0.93 11.70
CA MET A 72 -2.31 -1.28 10.63
C MET A 72 -2.27 -2.78 10.33
N ILE A 73 -1.09 -3.35 10.16
CA ILE A 73 -0.93 -4.78 9.83
C ILE A 73 -1.45 -5.66 10.98
N GLU A 74 -1.20 -5.28 12.24
CA GLU A 74 -1.71 -6.03 13.39
C GLU A 74 -3.24 -5.96 13.45
N ASN A 75 -3.83 -4.80 13.17
CA ASN A 75 -5.28 -4.65 13.10
C ASN A 75 -5.88 -5.54 12.01
N ILE A 76 -5.25 -5.58 10.84
CA ILE A 76 -5.66 -6.45 9.73
C ILE A 76 -5.58 -7.93 10.16
N ARG A 77 -4.49 -8.31 10.82
CA ARG A 77 -4.30 -9.69 11.28
C ARG A 77 -5.40 -10.15 12.23
N GLN A 78 -5.80 -9.28 13.16
CA GLN A 78 -6.83 -9.59 14.15
C GLN A 78 -8.24 -9.64 13.57
N ASN A 79 -8.53 -8.80 12.58
CA ASN A 79 -9.89 -8.60 12.07
C ASN A 79 -10.13 -9.16 10.66
N GLY A 80 -9.09 -9.62 9.97
CA GLY A 80 -9.16 -10.07 8.59
C GLY A 80 -9.14 -8.96 7.55
N HIS A 81 -9.29 -7.71 7.98
CA HIS A 81 -9.22 -6.50 7.17
C HIS A 81 -8.97 -5.29 8.08
N ALA A 82 -8.56 -4.17 7.51
CA ALA A 82 -8.37 -2.96 8.29
C ALA A 82 -9.70 -2.45 8.85
N GLY A 83 -9.74 -2.22 10.16
CA GLY A 83 -10.88 -1.58 10.83
C GLY A 83 -10.96 -0.09 10.47
N LEU A 84 -12.07 0.57 10.85
CA LEU A 84 -12.38 1.95 10.44
C LEU A 84 -11.26 2.95 10.72
N GLY A 85 -10.58 2.84 11.85
CA GLY A 85 -9.49 3.77 12.22
C GLY A 85 -8.14 3.45 11.58
N TYR A 86 -8.03 2.35 10.83
CA TYR A 86 -6.77 1.83 10.32
C TYR A 86 -6.73 1.65 8.80
N THR A 87 -7.77 2.06 8.08
CA THR A 87 -7.74 2.03 6.62
C THR A 87 -6.77 3.11 6.11
N LEU A 88 -6.20 2.89 4.93
CA LEU A 88 -5.31 3.89 4.32
C LEU A 88 -6.01 5.23 4.16
N ASN A 89 -7.28 5.22 3.78
CA ASN A 89 -8.04 6.45 3.63
C ASN A 89 -8.21 7.18 4.98
N THR A 90 -8.54 6.46 6.04
CA THR A 90 -8.66 7.05 7.38
C THR A 90 -7.32 7.60 7.87
N LEU A 91 -6.24 6.86 7.65
CA LEU A 91 -4.90 7.30 8.04
C LEU A 91 -4.50 8.58 7.28
N ASP A 92 -4.89 8.70 6.01
CA ASP A 92 -4.65 9.93 5.24
C ASP A 92 -5.43 11.11 5.81
N LEU A 93 -6.70 10.91 6.15
CA LEU A 93 -7.56 11.97 6.69
C LEU A 93 -7.14 12.46 8.09
N ASP A 94 -6.59 11.58 8.90
CA ASP A 94 -6.17 11.90 10.27
C ASP A 94 -4.81 12.61 10.36
N ARG A 95 -4.12 12.77 9.23
CA ARG A 95 -2.79 13.40 9.18
C ARG A 95 -2.91 14.87 8.83
N ASP A 96 -2.01 15.68 9.37
CA ASP A 96 -1.85 17.08 8.97
C ASP A 96 -1.35 17.19 7.54
N GLU A 97 -0.48 16.26 7.13
CA GLU A 97 0.03 16.13 5.77
C GLU A 97 -0.56 14.89 5.11
N ARG A 98 -0.63 14.91 3.78
CA ARG A 98 -1.14 13.78 3.01
C ARG A 98 -0.27 12.54 3.22
N LEU A 99 -0.91 11.36 3.31
CA LEU A 99 -0.20 10.08 3.38
C LEU A 99 0.57 9.81 2.07
N ALA A 100 -0.07 10.05 0.94
CA ALA A 100 0.53 9.84 -0.38
C ALA A 100 1.29 11.10 -0.82
N THR A 101 2.53 10.90 -1.25
CA THR A 101 3.43 11.98 -1.65
C THR A 101 4.11 11.63 -2.98
N SER A 102 4.41 12.65 -3.79
CA SER A 102 5.27 12.52 -4.96
C SER A 102 6.58 13.26 -4.70
N VAL A 103 7.70 12.67 -5.09
CA VAL A 103 9.01 13.31 -4.97
C VAL A 103 9.06 14.64 -5.73
N HIS A 104 8.33 14.72 -6.84
CA HIS A 104 8.28 15.92 -7.69
C HIS A 104 7.18 16.90 -7.31
N GLY A 105 6.42 16.64 -6.25
CA GLY A 105 5.28 17.48 -5.86
C GLY A 105 4.16 17.48 -6.90
N ASP A 106 4.04 16.40 -7.66
CA ASP A 106 3.06 16.29 -8.75
C ASP A 106 1.69 15.94 -8.19
N GLN A 107 0.80 16.91 -8.19
CA GLN A 107 -0.55 16.74 -7.66
C GLN A 107 -1.33 15.63 -8.39
N TYR A 108 -1.17 15.52 -9.71
CA TYR A 108 -1.82 14.46 -10.48
C TYR A 108 -1.40 13.07 -10.01
N ARG A 109 -0.09 12.88 -9.78
CA ARG A 109 0.43 11.59 -9.29
C ARG A 109 -0.03 11.29 -7.88
N GLU A 110 -0.04 12.29 -7.00
CA GLU A 110 -0.53 12.12 -5.63
C GLU A 110 -2.01 11.77 -5.61
N ASP A 111 -2.80 12.33 -6.50
CA ASP A 111 -4.24 12.07 -6.59
C ASP A 111 -4.56 10.65 -7.08
N LEU A 112 -3.61 9.96 -7.71
CA LEU A 112 -3.78 8.55 -8.06
C LEU A 112 -4.00 7.69 -6.80
N PHE A 113 -3.48 8.08 -5.65
CA PHE A 113 -3.76 7.40 -4.39
C PHE A 113 -5.26 7.39 -4.10
N PHE A 114 -5.95 8.51 -4.27
CA PHE A 114 -7.41 8.56 -4.02
C PHE A 114 -8.17 7.68 -5.00
N ARG A 115 -7.72 7.61 -6.23
CA ARG A 115 -8.33 6.76 -7.25
C ARG A 115 -8.15 5.27 -6.94
N TYR A 116 -6.97 4.89 -6.43
CA TYR A 116 -6.59 3.49 -6.26
C TYR A 116 -6.49 3.03 -4.80
N ASN A 117 -6.86 3.87 -3.82
CA ASN A 117 -6.66 3.56 -2.41
C ASN A 117 -7.35 2.27 -1.98
N GLN A 118 -8.51 1.96 -2.56
CA GLN A 118 -9.25 0.75 -2.22
C GLN A 118 -8.51 -0.50 -2.69
N THR A 119 -7.93 -0.47 -3.89
CA THR A 119 -7.10 -1.58 -4.38
C THR A 119 -5.87 -1.77 -3.49
N LEU A 120 -5.19 -0.68 -3.12
CA LEU A 120 -4.07 -0.74 -2.20
C LEU A 120 -4.49 -1.29 -0.84
N GLN A 121 -5.67 -0.90 -0.34
CA GLN A 121 -6.18 -1.41 0.92
C GLN A 121 -6.40 -2.92 0.85
N TYR A 122 -7.01 -3.43 -0.22
CA TYR A 122 -7.19 -4.88 -0.38
C TYR A 122 -5.85 -5.61 -0.50
N PHE A 123 -4.85 -4.98 -1.12
CA PHE A 123 -3.50 -5.56 -1.14
C PHE A 123 -2.97 -5.76 0.28
N PHE A 124 -3.04 -4.74 1.13
CA PHE A 124 -2.59 -4.86 2.52
C PHE A 124 -3.49 -5.80 3.34
N ASP A 125 -4.79 -5.83 3.07
CA ASP A 125 -5.71 -6.74 3.75
C ASP A 125 -5.36 -8.21 3.48
N ALA A 126 -4.74 -8.51 2.35
CA ALA A 126 -4.24 -9.85 2.04
C ALA A 126 -3.21 -10.34 3.08
N SER A 127 -2.56 -9.44 3.80
CA SER A 127 -1.62 -9.80 4.86
C SER A 127 -2.28 -10.54 6.02
N SER A 128 -3.62 -10.50 6.12
CA SER A 128 -4.36 -11.24 7.13
C SER A 128 -4.16 -12.75 7.03
N ARG A 129 -3.72 -13.23 5.86
CA ARG A 129 -3.52 -14.67 5.59
C ARG A 129 -2.14 -15.16 6.01
N ILE A 130 -1.22 -14.27 6.36
CA ILE A 130 0.16 -14.61 6.70
C ILE A 130 0.60 -13.91 7.98
N ALA A 131 1.67 -14.42 8.59
CA ALA A 131 2.34 -13.75 9.70
C ALA A 131 3.35 -12.77 9.11
N THR A 132 3.13 -11.48 9.32
CA THR A 132 4.01 -10.43 8.83
C THR A 132 5.00 -10.03 9.93
N GLU A 133 6.28 -9.97 9.57
CA GLU A 133 7.35 -9.52 10.45
C GLU A 133 7.98 -8.24 9.92
N PHE A 134 8.34 -7.37 10.83
CA PHE A 134 9.03 -6.12 10.49
C PHE A 134 10.50 -6.23 10.87
N ALA A 135 11.38 -6.05 9.91
CA ALA A 135 12.83 -5.98 10.14
C ALA A 135 13.16 -4.72 10.94
N ARG A 136 14.08 -4.86 11.87
CA ARG A 136 14.52 -3.75 12.71
C ARG A 136 16.01 -3.49 12.57
#